data_7cbf137892cf107dd3f5c95e13fd5eec
#
_entry.id   7cbf137892cf107dd3f5c95e13fd5eec
#
_cell.length_a   1.000
_cell.length_b   1.000
_cell.length_c   1.000
_cell.angle_alpha   90.00
_cell.angle_beta   90.00
_cell.angle_gamma   90.00
#
_symmetry.space_group_name_H-M   'P 1'
#
loop_
_entity.id
_entity.type
_entity.pdbx_description
1 polymer ?
#
loop_
_entity_poly.entity_id
_entity_poly.type
_entity_poly.pdbx_seq_one_letter_code
_entity_poly.pdbx_strand_id
1 'polypeptide(L)'
;RGLHFQYPPKAEIKIMKWINGEVWDVIVDLRKKSKTYGKSFSIKLTSKSQQMIFIPEGFAHGFITLQNNCEILYFVTEYFSKKFEGTLRWNDDFHNIKWPIKPKIISDKDKCAPDWENNKAI
;
A
#
# COMPACT_ATOMS: atom_id res chain seq x y z
N ARG A 1 -1.64 5.45 5.88
CA ARG A 1 -2.69 4.48 5.56
C ARG A 1 -2.08 3.24 4.92
N GLY A 2 -2.49 2.05 5.33
CA GLY A 2 -2.10 0.78 4.74
C GLY A 2 -1.07 0.01 5.56
N LEU A 3 -0.40 -0.94 4.96
CA LEU A 3 -0.55 -1.39 3.57
C LEU A 3 -1.69 -2.39 3.43
N HIS A 4 -2.56 -2.17 2.44
CA HIS A 4 -3.73 -2.98 2.20
C HIS A 4 -3.69 -3.68 0.84
N PHE A 5 -4.31 -4.86 0.79
CA PHE A 5 -4.47 -5.67 -0.41
C PHE A 5 -5.69 -6.59 -0.26
N GLN A 6 -6.08 -7.28 -1.31
CA GLN A 6 -7.08 -8.34 -1.25
C GLN A 6 -6.52 -9.64 -1.83
N TYR A 7 -6.88 -10.76 -1.20
CA TYR A 7 -6.57 -12.08 -1.70
C TYR A 7 -7.47 -12.49 -2.87
N PRO A 8 -6.99 -13.38 -3.78
CA PRO A 8 -7.88 -14.02 -4.75
C PRO A 8 -9.08 -14.72 -4.05
N PRO A 9 -10.26 -14.78 -4.67
CA PRO A 9 -10.60 -14.27 -6.00
C PRO A 9 -10.97 -12.79 -6.04
N LYS A 10 -10.70 -12.01 -4.98
CA LYS A 10 -11.01 -10.58 -4.86
C LYS A 10 -9.76 -9.69 -4.96
N ALA A 11 -8.69 -10.22 -5.56
CA ALA A 11 -7.51 -9.42 -5.86
C ALA A 11 -7.87 -8.23 -6.75
N GLU A 12 -7.22 -7.08 -6.53
CA GLU A 12 -7.57 -5.84 -7.19
C GLU A 12 -6.35 -5.15 -7.78
N ILE A 13 -6.55 -4.53 -8.93
CA ILE A 13 -5.64 -3.54 -9.49
C ILE A 13 -6.06 -2.17 -8.97
N LYS A 14 -5.08 -1.33 -8.60
CA LYS A 14 -5.33 0.07 -8.21
C LYS A 14 -4.64 1.01 -9.19
N ILE A 15 -5.35 2.05 -9.62
CA ILE A 15 -4.80 3.15 -10.40
C ILE A 15 -5.07 4.42 -9.61
N MET A 16 -4.00 5.13 -9.24
CA MET A 16 -4.11 6.24 -8.29
C MET A 16 -3.42 7.50 -8.82
N LYS A 17 -4.05 8.64 -8.57
CA LYS A 17 -3.53 9.97 -8.91
C LYS A 17 -3.74 10.93 -7.75
N TRP A 18 -2.71 11.66 -7.37
CA TRP A 18 -2.82 12.73 -6.38
C TRP A 18 -3.32 14.02 -7.03
N ILE A 19 -4.48 14.46 -6.55
CA ILE A 19 -5.14 15.69 -7.03
C ILE A 19 -4.61 16.91 -6.28
N ASN A 20 -4.33 16.74 -4.98
CA ASN A 20 -3.74 17.78 -4.14
C ASN A 20 -2.76 17.18 -3.13
N GLY A 21 -1.68 17.93 -2.84
CA GLY A 21 -0.68 17.59 -1.85
C GLY A 21 0.43 16.67 -2.32
N GLU A 22 1.20 16.18 -1.36
CA GLU A 22 2.33 15.28 -1.55
C GLU A 22 2.25 14.08 -0.62
N VAL A 23 2.65 12.92 -1.14
CA VAL A 23 2.70 11.68 -0.37
C VAL A 23 3.97 10.90 -0.68
N TRP A 24 4.37 10.05 0.26
CA TRP A 24 5.30 8.95 0.05
C TRP A 24 4.49 7.69 -0.11
N ASP A 25 4.49 7.17 -1.30
CA ASP A 25 3.74 5.97 -1.69
C ASP A 25 4.62 4.73 -1.65
N VAL A 26 4.08 3.63 -1.17
CA VAL A 26 4.82 2.37 -0.99
C VAL A 26 3.98 1.20 -1.47
N ILE A 27 4.60 0.35 -2.26
CA ILE A 27 4.06 -0.97 -2.61
C ILE A 27 5.03 -2.08 -2.18
N VAL A 28 4.49 -3.24 -1.84
CA VAL A 28 5.26 -4.44 -1.48
C VAL A 28 4.76 -5.61 -2.30
N ASP A 29 5.67 -6.33 -2.96
CA ASP A 29 5.32 -7.52 -3.73
C ASP A 29 5.08 -8.71 -2.79
N LEU A 30 3.85 -9.20 -2.75
CA LEU A 30 3.44 -10.34 -1.93
C LEU A 30 3.31 -11.65 -2.71
N ARG A 31 3.60 -11.64 -3.99
CA ARG A 31 3.48 -12.82 -4.88
C ARG A 31 4.64 -13.78 -4.63
N LYS A 32 4.33 -14.94 -4.05
CA LYS A 32 5.33 -15.93 -3.59
C LYS A 32 6.31 -16.38 -4.66
N LYS A 33 5.86 -16.49 -5.92
CA LYS A 33 6.69 -16.94 -7.05
C LYS A 33 7.41 -15.79 -7.77
N SER A 34 7.24 -14.56 -7.33
CA SER A 34 7.88 -13.40 -7.94
C SER A 34 9.35 -13.31 -7.56
N LYS A 35 10.18 -12.88 -8.52
CA LYS A 35 11.60 -12.56 -8.25
C LYS A 35 11.80 -11.37 -7.29
N THR A 36 10.75 -10.58 -7.10
CA THR A 36 10.72 -9.43 -6.20
C THR A 36 9.86 -9.65 -4.95
N TYR A 37 9.49 -10.92 -4.66
CA TYR A 37 8.75 -11.24 -3.44
C TYR A 37 9.39 -10.62 -2.19
N GLY A 38 8.60 -9.98 -1.36
CA GLY A 38 9.02 -9.31 -0.14
C GLY A 38 9.73 -7.97 -0.34
N LYS A 39 10.05 -7.58 -1.58
CA LYS A 39 10.67 -6.28 -1.85
C LYS A 39 9.64 -5.17 -1.89
N SER A 40 10.02 -4.01 -1.35
CA SER A 40 9.25 -2.77 -1.42
C SER A 40 9.79 -1.85 -2.51
N PHE A 41 8.88 -1.11 -3.12
CA PHE A 41 9.18 0.04 -3.97
C PHE A 41 8.49 1.27 -3.38
N SER A 42 9.18 2.39 -3.37
CA SER A 42 8.67 3.65 -2.82
C SER A 42 8.90 4.80 -3.78
N ILE A 43 7.95 5.73 -3.82
CA ILE A 43 8.03 6.91 -4.66
C ILE A 43 7.34 8.10 -3.99
N LYS A 44 7.92 9.29 -4.13
CA LYS A 44 7.24 10.54 -3.79
C LYS A 44 6.30 10.93 -4.94
N LEU A 45 5.03 11.06 -4.66
CA LEU A 45 4.01 11.49 -5.60
C LEU A 45 3.43 12.84 -5.19
N THR A 46 3.24 13.70 -6.17
CA THR A 46 2.73 15.06 -5.98
C THR A 46 1.65 15.37 -7.01
N SER A 47 0.73 16.27 -6.68
CA SER A 47 -0.24 16.77 -7.64
C SER A 47 0.41 17.50 -8.82
N LYS A 48 1.58 18.10 -8.62
CA LYS A 48 2.32 18.83 -9.66
C LYS A 48 2.97 17.92 -10.70
N SER A 49 3.38 16.71 -10.32
CA SER A 49 4.05 15.79 -11.23
C SER A 49 3.13 15.17 -12.27
N GLN A 50 1.81 15.26 -12.09
CA GLN A 50 0.80 14.66 -12.96
C GLN A 50 0.94 13.14 -13.16
N GLN A 51 1.74 12.49 -12.34
CA GLN A 51 1.98 11.06 -12.39
C GLN A 51 0.78 10.28 -11.85
N MET A 52 0.59 9.10 -12.42
CA MET A 52 -0.32 8.07 -11.89
C MET A 52 0.51 6.85 -11.50
N ILE A 53 0.08 6.16 -10.46
CA ILE A 53 0.66 4.87 -10.11
C ILE A 53 -0.33 3.76 -10.46
N PHE A 54 0.18 2.73 -11.15
CA PHE A 54 -0.52 1.50 -11.44
C PHE A 54 0.02 0.41 -10.51
N ILE A 55 -0.86 -0.17 -9.71
CA ILE A 55 -0.51 -1.19 -8.71
C ILE A 55 -1.21 -2.49 -9.11
N PRO A 56 -0.45 -3.51 -9.58
CA PRO A 56 -1.01 -4.80 -9.98
C PRO A 56 -1.61 -5.57 -8.80
N GLU A 57 -2.37 -6.61 -9.12
CA GLU A 57 -2.77 -7.63 -8.15
C GLU A 57 -1.55 -8.25 -7.45
N GLY A 58 -1.73 -8.64 -6.19
CA GLY A 58 -0.68 -9.29 -5.40
C GLY A 58 0.34 -8.34 -4.78
N PHE A 59 0.06 -7.02 -4.81
CA PHE A 59 0.85 -6.03 -4.09
C PHE A 59 0.06 -5.46 -2.90
N ALA A 60 0.71 -5.36 -1.74
CA ALA A 60 0.23 -4.50 -0.67
C ALA A 60 0.56 -3.04 -0.98
N HIS A 61 -0.36 -2.13 -0.68
CA HIS A 61 -0.21 -0.71 -0.95
C HIS A 61 -0.53 0.15 0.27
N GLY A 62 0.30 1.15 0.48
CA GLY A 62 0.09 2.16 1.52
C GLY A 62 0.84 3.45 1.22
N PHE A 63 0.53 4.49 1.96
CA PHE A 63 1.18 5.78 1.81
C PHE A 63 1.18 6.58 3.12
N ILE A 64 2.09 7.54 3.21
CA ILE A 64 2.09 8.58 4.23
C ILE A 64 2.00 9.95 3.56
N THR A 65 1.10 10.80 4.07
CA THR A 65 0.97 12.18 3.60
C THR A 65 2.13 13.03 4.12
N LEU A 66 2.72 13.84 3.24
CA LEU A 66 3.82 14.75 3.57
C LEU A 66 3.33 16.19 3.76
N GLN A 67 2.06 16.45 3.44
CA GLN A 67 1.39 17.73 3.57
C GLN A 67 -0.01 17.54 4.13
N ASN A 68 -0.63 18.64 4.60
CA ASN A 68 -2.04 18.67 4.95
C ASN A 68 -2.92 18.72 3.68
N ASN A 69 -4.18 18.34 3.83
CA ASN A 69 -5.20 18.42 2.77
C ASN A 69 -4.83 17.65 1.49
N CYS A 70 -4.19 16.49 1.62
CA CYS A 70 -3.96 15.62 0.48
C CYS A 70 -5.28 15.05 -0.04
N GLU A 71 -5.45 15.10 -1.36
CA GLU A 71 -6.60 14.57 -2.07
C GLU A 71 -6.15 13.57 -3.12
N ILE A 72 -6.80 12.41 -3.15
CA ILE A 72 -6.47 11.31 -4.04
C ILE A 72 -7.70 10.86 -4.81
N LEU A 73 -7.55 10.68 -6.12
CA LEU A 73 -8.48 9.96 -6.98
C LEU A 73 -7.91 8.58 -7.25
N TYR A 74 -8.71 7.54 -7.00
CA TYR A 74 -8.28 6.18 -7.30
C TYR A 74 -9.40 5.33 -7.87
N PHE A 75 -9.01 4.41 -8.74
CA PHE A 75 -9.87 3.40 -9.33
C PHE A 75 -9.38 2.02 -8.90
N VAL A 76 -10.32 1.13 -8.66
CA VAL A 76 -10.06 -0.27 -8.32
C VAL A 76 -10.89 -1.17 -9.23
N THR A 77 -10.35 -2.33 -9.57
CA THR A 77 -11.01 -3.28 -10.48
C THR A 77 -11.93 -4.26 -9.78
N GLU A 78 -11.96 -4.25 -8.43
CA GLU A 78 -12.79 -5.16 -7.65
C GLU A 78 -13.43 -4.42 -6.48
N TYR A 79 -14.60 -4.90 -6.05
CA TYR A 79 -15.27 -4.39 -4.87
C TYR A 79 -14.55 -4.85 -3.59
N PHE A 80 -14.56 -3.97 -2.59
CA PHE A 80 -14.04 -4.30 -1.27
C PHE A 80 -14.73 -5.53 -0.68
N SER A 81 -13.94 -6.46 -0.19
CA SER A 81 -14.43 -7.66 0.50
C SER A 81 -13.65 -7.88 1.80
N LYS A 82 -14.31 -7.64 2.94
CA LYS A 82 -13.73 -7.85 4.27
C LYS A 82 -13.20 -9.28 4.47
N LYS A 83 -13.83 -10.26 3.83
CA LYS A 83 -13.40 -11.68 3.91
C LYS A 83 -12.03 -11.92 3.27
N PHE A 84 -11.70 -11.17 2.23
CA PHE A 84 -10.47 -11.33 1.45
C PHE A 84 -9.46 -10.22 1.68
N GLU A 85 -9.76 -9.28 2.59
CA GLU A 85 -8.85 -8.20 2.92
C GLU A 85 -7.63 -8.72 3.67
N GLY A 86 -6.46 -8.22 3.27
CA GLY A 86 -5.20 -8.39 3.99
C GLY A 86 -4.58 -7.04 4.35
N THR A 87 -3.86 -7.02 5.46
CA THR A 87 -3.11 -5.84 5.92
C THR A 87 -1.69 -6.26 6.26
N LEU A 88 -0.73 -5.56 5.71
CA LEU A 88 0.67 -5.62 6.08
C LEU A 88 0.98 -4.44 6.99
N ARG A 89 1.56 -4.69 8.17
CA ARG A 89 1.90 -3.60 9.10
C ARG A 89 2.99 -2.70 8.52
N TRP A 90 2.82 -1.40 8.67
CA TRP A 90 3.70 -0.38 8.10
C TRP A 90 5.17 -0.47 8.55
N ASN A 91 5.42 -0.99 9.75
CA ASN A 91 6.75 -1.20 10.35
C ASN A 91 7.08 -2.68 10.54
N ASP A 92 6.58 -3.53 9.68
CA ASP A 92 6.89 -4.97 9.69
C ASP A 92 8.38 -5.20 9.43
N ASP A 93 9.01 -6.01 10.29
CA ASP A 93 10.46 -6.24 10.27
C ASP A 93 10.92 -7.02 9.03
N PHE A 94 10.09 -7.94 8.52
CA PHE A 94 10.44 -8.73 7.34
C PHE A 94 10.59 -7.87 6.09
N HIS A 95 9.70 -6.89 5.89
CA HIS A 95 9.72 -6.02 4.73
C HIS A 95 10.61 -4.79 4.91
N ASN A 96 10.91 -4.41 6.15
CA ASN A 96 11.81 -3.32 6.52
C ASN A 96 11.63 -2.05 5.67
N ILE A 97 10.38 -1.61 5.53
CA ILE A 97 9.99 -0.47 4.70
C ILE A 97 10.61 0.82 5.25
N LYS A 98 11.23 1.59 4.37
CA LYS A 98 11.86 2.87 4.73
C LYS A 98 10.87 4.02 4.49
N TRP A 99 10.36 4.55 5.59
CA TRP A 99 9.50 5.73 5.57
C TRP A 99 10.32 7.00 5.76
N PRO A 100 10.02 8.11 5.04
CA PRO A 100 10.79 9.35 5.13
C PRO A 100 10.57 10.08 6.46
N ILE A 101 9.40 9.87 7.08
CA ILE A 101 9.01 10.44 8.37
C ILE A 101 8.27 9.40 9.19
N LYS A 102 8.25 9.56 10.51
CA LYS A 102 7.44 8.73 11.40
C LYS A 102 5.97 9.11 11.30
N PRO A 103 5.04 8.15 11.15
CA PRO A 103 3.62 8.44 11.16
C PRO A 103 3.19 9.11 12.48
N LYS A 104 2.45 10.22 12.38
CA LYS A 104 1.86 10.89 13.54
C LYS A 104 0.47 10.36 13.87
N ILE A 105 -0.32 10.12 12.83
CA ILE A 105 -1.68 9.60 12.92
C ILE A 105 -1.76 8.34 12.07
N ILE A 106 -2.23 7.25 12.69
CA ILE A 106 -2.42 5.96 12.05
C ILE A 106 -3.67 5.31 12.67
N SER A 107 -4.49 4.65 11.86
CA SER A 107 -5.67 3.94 12.34
C SER A 107 -5.27 2.76 13.23
N ASP A 108 -6.14 2.40 14.19
CA ASP A 108 -5.90 1.24 15.05
C ASP A 108 -5.76 -0.04 14.24
N LYS A 109 -6.55 -0.20 13.18
CA LYS A 109 -6.44 -1.30 12.25
C LYS A 109 -5.03 -1.44 11.65
N ASP A 110 -4.48 -0.35 11.14
CA ASP A 110 -3.17 -0.35 10.49
C ASP A 110 -2.02 -0.49 11.52
N LYS A 111 -2.21 0.10 12.71
CA LYS A 111 -1.24 0.05 13.80
C LYS A 111 -1.12 -1.34 14.41
N CYS A 112 -2.26 -2.04 14.57
CA CYS A 112 -2.36 -3.32 15.24
C CYS A 112 -2.35 -4.51 14.27
N ALA A 113 -2.07 -4.30 12.98
CA ALA A 113 -1.93 -5.38 12.03
C ALA A 113 -0.83 -6.37 12.49
N PRO A 114 -1.03 -7.69 12.35
CA PRO A 114 -0.07 -8.69 12.78
C PRO A 114 1.22 -8.63 11.95
N ASP A 115 2.28 -9.22 12.49
CA ASP A 115 3.51 -9.43 11.75
C ASP A 115 3.27 -10.31 10.52
N TRP A 116 4.09 -10.09 9.50
CA TRP A 116 4.01 -10.87 8.28
C TRP A 116 4.48 -12.30 8.50
N GLU A 117 3.73 -13.23 7.96
CA GLU A 117 4.07 -14.65 7.91
C GLU A 117 4.09 -15.10 6.45
N ASN A 118 5.10 -15.87 6.06
CA ASN A 118 5.28 -16.32 4.66
C ASN A 118 4.12 -17.18 4.12
N ASN A 119 3.30 -17.77 4.98
CA ASN A 119 2.08 -18.49 4.62
C ASN A 119 0.96 -17.56 4.13
N LYS A 120 1.08 -16.26 4.36
CA LYS A 120 0.15 -15.21 3.90
C LYS A 120 0.49 -14.67 2.50
N ALA A 121 1.57 -15.14 1.88
CA ALA A 121 1.94 -14.77 0.51
C ALA A 121 0.88 -15.17 -0.51
N ILE A 122 0.77 -14.38 -1.58
CA ILE A 122 -0.18 -14.57 -2.68
C ILE A 122 0.43 -15.41 -3.80
#